data_74139dd63cf0019ad78f039c501705bf
#
_entry.id   74139dd63cf0019ad78f039c501705bf
#
_cell.length_a   1.000
_cell.length_b   1.000
_cell.length_c   1.000
_cell.angle_alpha   90.00
_cell.angle_beta   90.00
_cell.angle_gamma   90.00
#
_symmetry.space_group_name_H-M   'P 1'
#
loop_
_entity.id
_entity.type
_entity.pdbx_description
1 polymer ?
#
loop_
_entity_poly.entity_id
_entity_poly.type
_entity_poly.pdbx_seq_one_letter_code
_entity_poly.pdbx_strand_id
1 'polypeptide(L)'
;MSLEKGFVEIATVLVNPEIFTRPYSCDVVKYGCKSMCCYRSCIVPPQEVKRIEEHFDEILGYLGPENREALKKNGTILADCKKQCPKGCEIHDDEAQAIRREFGGADFRCVLIHNKTCSLLYTNKEDLKYCAVHTFAMDKGLVWEEFKFADCVQYPLSFYTTGDGRKVMSIQDTPYLNHIKCMAEPSGPPMYKSLKKTIETFLGKEFYKELATRAEKAHKK
;
A
#
# COMPACT_ATOMS: atom_id res chain seq x y z
N MET A 1 -5.34 23.33 10.25
CA MET A 1 -5.73 23.68 8.85
C MET A 1 -6.15 22.39 8.19
N SER A 2 -7.37 22.28 7.67
CA SER A 2 -7.86 21.05 7.04
C SER A 2 -7.02 20.78 5.78
N LEU A 3 -6.39 19.59 5.73
CA LEU A 3 -5.56 19.13 4.61
C LEU A 3 -6.38 19.01 3.30
N GLU A 4 -7.71 18.99 3.40
CA GLU A 4 -8.62 18.79 2.28
C GLU A 4 -9.04 20.08 1.55
N LYS A 5 -8.42 21.22 1.88
CA LYS A 5 -8.71 22.48 1.18
C LYS A 5 -8.28 22.37 -0.29
N GLY A 6 -9.26 22.40 -1.20
CA GLY A 6 -9.04 22.24 -2.64
C GLY A 6 -9.39 20.85 -3.18
N PHE A 7 -9.81 19.90 -2.33
CA PHE A 7 -10.28 18.60 -2.78
C PHE A 7 -11.60 18.73 -3.54
N VAL A 8 -11.82 17.81 -4.46
CA VAL A 8 -13.04 17.74 -5.28
C VAL A 8 -13.92 16.61 -4.74
N GLU A 9 -15.17 16.92 -4.47
CA GLU A 9 -16.13 15.89 -4.08
C GLU A 9 -16.65 15.13 -5.31
N ILE A 10 -16.57 13.81 -5.27
CA ILE A 10 -17.09 12.88 -6.26
C ILE A 10 -17.90 11.81 -5.51
N ALA A 11 -19.17 11.67 -5.87
CA ALA A 11 -20.11 10.93 -5.02
C ALA A 11 -20.04 11.45 -3.56
N THR A 12 -19.58 10.64 -2.65
CA THR A 12 -19.43 11.01 -1.22
C THR A 12 -17.96 10.98 -0.78
N VAL A 13 -17.02 11.04 -1.73
CA VAL A 13 -15.58 10.94 -1.46
C VAL A 13 -14.89 12.24 -1.84
N LEU A 14 -14.08 12.78 -0.93
CA LEU A 14 -13.18 13.90 -1.20
C LEU A 14 -11.93 13.39 -1.92
N VAL A 15 -11.64 13.91 -3.08
CA VAL A 15 -10.56 13.45 -3.96
C VAL A 15 -9.51 14.54 -4.12
N ASN A 16 -8.25 14.22 -3.89
CA ASN A 16 -7.14 15.11 -4.21
C ASN A 16 -7.06 15.30 -5.74
N PRO A 17 -7.19 16.54 -6.26
CA PRO A 17 -7.24 16.80 -7.69
C PRO A 17 -5.95 16.43 -8.44
N GLU A 18 -4.79 16.35 -7.77
CA GLU A 18 -3.56 15.89 -8.39
C GLU A 18 -3.66 14.47 -8.96
N ILE A 19 -4.55 13.64 -8.43
CA ILE A 19 -4.80 12.28 -8.92
C ILE A 19 -5.27 12.28 -10.38
N PHE A 20 -5.90 13.37 -10.84
CA PHE A 20 -6.37 13.50 -12.22
C PHE A 20 -5.26 13.79 -13.22
N THR A 21 -4.19 14.43 -12.79
CA THR A 21 -3.17 14.97 -13.69
C THR A 21 -1.78 14.39 -13.45
N ARG A 22 -1.46 14.01 -12.21
CA ARG A 22 -0.13 13.53 -11.87
C ARG A 22 0.16 12.20 -12.54
N PRO A 23 1.21 12.09 -13.37
CA PRO A 23 1.61 10.83 -13.98
C PRO A 23 2.05 9.84 -12.90
N TYR A 24 1.82 8.56 -13.14
CA TYR A 24 2.31 7.50 -12.25
C TYR A 24 2.52 6.19 -13.00
N SER A 25 3.62 5.54 -12.71
CA SER A 25 3.89 4.17 -13.14
C SER A 25 4.77 3.49 -12.09
N CYS A 26 4.36 2.32 -11.62
CA CYS A 26 5.19 1.46 -10.78
C CYS A 26 5.96 0.49 -11.68
N ASP A 27 7.04 0.95 -12.29
CA ASP A 27 7.89 0.14 -13.15
C ASP A 27 9.23 -0.11 -12.45
N VAL A 28 9.35 -1.29 -11.84
CA VAL A 28 10.54 -1.69 -11.07
C VAL A 28 11.78 -1.73 -11.96
N VAL A 29 11.64 -2.21 -13.18
CA VAL A 29 12.75 -2.35 -14.15
C VAL A 29 13.22 -0.97 -14.62
N LYS A 30 12.30 -0.16 -15.13
CA LYS A 30 12.59 1.19 -15.64
C LYS A 30 13.32 2.06 -14.62
N TYR A 31 12.88 2.01 -13.38
CA TYR A 31 13.46 2.86 -12.33
C TYR A 31 14.65 2.22 -11.60
N GLY A 32 14.98 0.96 -11.90
CA GLY A 32 15.94 0.20 -11.09
C GLY A 32 15.52 0.19 -9.61
N CYS A 33 14.22 0.04 -9.37
CA CYS A 33 13.63 0.28 -8.06
C CYS A 33 14.09 -0.78 -7.05
N LYS A 34 14.54 -0.34 -5.89
CA LYS A 34 14.87 -1.21 -4.74
C LYS A 34 13.66 -1.40 -3.81
N SER A 35 12.43 -1.17 -4.31
CA SER A 35 11.17 -1.29 -3.56
C SER A 35 11.15 -0.46 -2.26
N MET A 36 11.57 0.80 -2.35
CA MET A 36 11.66 1.68 -1.18
C MET A 36 10.33 1.89 -0.46
N CYS A 37 9.20 1.76 -1.15
CA CYS A 37 7.87 1.73 -0.53
C CYS A 37 7.69 0.59 0.48
N CYS A 38 8.54 -0.45 0.45
CA CYS A 38 8.52 -1.60 1.35
C CYS A 38 9.60 -1.55 2.45
N TYR A 39 10.28 -0.43 2.66
CA TYR A 39 11.25 -0.31 3.77
C TYR A 39 10.59 -0.13 5.14
N ARG A 40 9.32 0.17 5.17
CA ARG A 40 8.52 0.17 6.39
C ARG A 40 7.65 -1.08 6.45
N SER A 41 7.32 -1.48 7.66
CA SER A 41 6.27 -2.47 7.86
C SER A 41 4.92 -1.85 7.50
N CYS A 42 3.95 -2.70 7.20
CA CYS A 42 2.55 -2.31 7.08
C CYS A 42 1.74 -2.90 8.21
N ILE A 43 0.67 -2.22 8.59
CA ILE A 43 -0.33 -2.73 9.53
C ILE A 43 -1.20 -3.74 8.80
N VAL A 44 -1.47 -4.85 9.46
CA VAL A 44 -2.20 -5.95 8.84
C VAL A 44 -3.41 -6.34 9.69
N PRO A 45 -4.62 -6.20 9.15
CA PRO A 45 -5.83 -6.70 9.79
C PRO A 45 -5.86 -8.23 9.88
N PRO A 46 -6.49 -8.82 10.91
CA PRO A 46 -6.51 -10.26 11.11
C PRO A 46 -6.99 -11.08 9.91
N GLN A 47 -8.00 -10.58 9.18
CA GLN A 47 -8.55 -11.26 8.01
C GLN A 47 -7.54 -11.35 6.84
N GLU A 48 -6.69 -10.33 6.67
CA GLU A 48 -5.65 -10.34 5.66
C GLU A 48 -4.49 -11.26 6.03
N VAL A 49 -4.18 -11.33 7.33
CA VAL A 49 -3.18 -12.25 7.86
C VAL A 49 -3.55 -13.69 7.50
N LYS A 50 -4.76 -14.11 7.82
CA LYS A 50 -5.23 -15.47 7.56
C LYS A 50 -5.04 -15.85 6.10
N ARG A 51 -5.48 -14.99 5.17
CA ARG A 51 -5.36 -15.21 3.73
C ARG A 51 -3.91 -15.44 3.27
N ILE A 52 -2.96 -14.70 3.84
CA ILE A 52 -1.54 -14.83 3.46
C ILE A 52 -0.92 -16.06 4.13
N GLU A 53 -1.25 -16.32 5.39
CA GLU A 53 -0.69 -17.46 6.14
C GLU A 53 -1.20 -18.81 5.65
N GLU A 54 -2.36 -18.89 5.04
CA GLU A 54 -2.83 -20.09 4.32
C GLU A 54 -1.87 -20.54 3.20
N HIS A 55 -1.05 -19.60 2.69
CA HIS A 55 -0.05 -19.85 1.65
C HIS A 55 1.38 -19.61 2.12
N PHE A 56 1.61 -19.64 3.44
CA PHE A 56 2.89 -19.25 4.03
C PHE A 56 4.07 -20.00 3.44
N ASP A 57 4.02 -21.32 3.37
CA ASP A 57 5.11 -22.15 2.85
C ASP A 57 5.39 -21.91 1.36
N GLU A 58 4.35 -21.68 0.56
CA GLU A 58 4.50 -21.38 -0.86
C GLU A 58 5.16 -20.00 -1.04
N ILE A 59 4.74 -19.00 -0.27
CA ILE A 59 5.31 -17.65 -0.28
C ILE A 59 6.78 -17.66 0.16
N LEU A 60 7.14 -18.47 1.16
CA LEU A 60 8.53 -18.67 1.57
C LEU A 60 9.42 -19.16 0.42
N GLY A 61 8.86 -19.87 -0.55
CA GLY A 61 9.57 -20.35 -1.73
C GLY A 61 10.17 -19.25 -2.59
N TYR A 62 9.60 -18.07 -2.61
CA TYR A 62 10.08 -16.90 -3.37
C TYR A 62 11.20 -16.14 -2.66
N LEU A 63 11.35 -16.30 -1.36
CA LEU A 63 12.27 -15.52 -0.55
C LEU A 63 13.71 -16.05 -0.63
N GLY A 64 14.65 -15.14 -0.54
CA GLY A 64 16.06 -15.47 -0.32
C GLY A 64 16.27 -16.17 1.04
N PRO A 65 17.42 -16.85 1.22
CA PRO A 65 17.68 -17.67 2.42
C PRO A 65 17.48 -16.90 3.73
N GLU A 66 18.00 -15.69 3.84
CA GLU A 66 17.94 -14.89 5.06
C GLU A 66 16.52 -14.57 5.52
N ASN A 67 15.69 -14.03 4.63
CA ASN A 67 14.31 -13.70 4.94
C ASN A 67 13.45 -14.95 5.19
N ARG A 68 13.72 -16.03 4.43
CA ARG A 68 13.06 -17.30 4.62
C ARG A 68 13.32 -17.87 6.01
N GLU A 69 14.58 -17.90 6.43
CA GLU A 69 14.95 -18.40 7.77
C GLU A 69 14.41 -17.50 8.89
N ALA A 70 14.44 -16.18 8.70
CA ALA A 70 13.85 -15.26 9.65
C ALA A 70 12.35 -15.50 9.86
N LEU A 71 11.59 -15.69 8.79
CA LEU A 71 10.16 -15.97 8.85
C LEU A 71 9.86 -17.36 9.41
N LYS A 72 10.61 -18.40 9.02
CA LYS A 72 10.49 -19.73 9.62
C LYS A 72 10.75 -19.73 11.12
N LYS A 73 11.79 -19.03 11.56
CA LYS A 73 12.10 -18.88 12.99
C LYS A 73 11.00 -18.12 13.75
N ASN A 74 10.40 -17.14 13.08
CA ASN A 74 9.31 -16.36 13.67
C ASN A 74 7.96 -17.14 13.70
N GLY A 75 7.79 -18.13 12.82
CA GLY A 75 6.60 -18.96 12.69
C GLY A 75 5.37 -18.25 12.09
N THR A 76 5.51 -16.97 11.71
CA THR A 76 4.46 -16.15 11.10
C THR A 76 5.10 -14.97 10.38
N ILE A 77 4.34 -14.36 9.45
CA ILE A 77 4.76 -13.12 8.77
C ILE A 77 4.69 -11.89 9.67
N LEU A 78 4.09 -12.01 10.84
CA LEU A 78 3.75 -10.90 11.72
C LEU A 78 4.73 -10.71 12.86
N ALA A 79 4.86 -9.46 13.28
CA ALA A 79 5.57 -9.08 14.48
C ALA A 79 4.79 -8.03 15.28
N ASP A 80 5.14 -7.86 16.55
CA ASP A 80 4.63 -6.77 17.38
C ASP A 80 5.21 -5.44 16.86
N CYS A 81 4.36 -4.57 16.35
CA CYS A 81 4.73 -3.26 15.83
C CYS A 81 5.60 -2.45 16.80
N LYS A 82 5.24 -2.46 18.10
CA LYS A 82 5.94 -1.67 19.10
C LYS A 82 7.38 -2.14 19.33
N LYS A 83 7.66 -3.41 19.05
CA LYS A 83 8.98 -4.01 19.30
C LYS A 83 9.95 -3.91 18.13
N GLN A 84 9.45 -3.81 16.91
CA GLN A 84 10.32 -3.88 15.74
C GLN A 84 10.70 -2.53 15.13
N CYS A 85 10.00 -1.44 15.44
CA CYS A 85 10.35 -0.12 14.95
C CYS A 85 11.53 0.46 15.74
N PRO A 86 12.64 0.85 15.09
CA PRO A 86 13.86 1.31 15.80
C PRO A 86 13.67 2.55 16.67
N LYS A 87 12.67 3.38 16.34
CA LYS A 87 12.30 4.60 17.07
C LYS A 87 10.98 4.46 17.85
N GLY A 88 10.51 3.23 18.07
CA GLY A 88 9.16 2.95 18.51
C GLY A 88 8.17 2.98 17.36
N CYS A 89 6.91 2.65 17.65
CA CYS A 89 5.83 2.75 16.66
C CYS A 89 5.59 4.22 16.35
N GLU A 90 5.68 4.61 15.07
CA GLU A 90 5.43 5.99 14.64
C GLU A 90 3.92 6.33 14.62
N ILE A 91 3.07 5.33 14.85
CA ILE A 91 1.63 5.53 15.00
C ILE A 91 1.42 6.10 16.41
N HIS A 92 0.98 7.35 16.50
CA HIS A 92 0.62 7.97 17.76
C HIS A 92 -0.52 7.21 18.43
N ASP A 93 -0.61 7.28 19.76
CA ASP A 93 -1.63 6.53 20.51
C ASP A 93 -3.06 6.80 20.02
N ASP A 94 -3.36 8.01 19.56
CA ASP A 94 -4.67 8.38 19.01
C ASP A 94 -4.95 7.69 17.65
N GLU A 95 -3.96 7.60 16.77
CA GLU A 95 -4.06 6.86 15.51
C GLU A 95 -4.21 5.37 15.76
N ALA A 96 -3.43 4.84 16.71
CA ALA A 96 -3.53 3.46 17.13
C ALA A 96 -4.93 3.12 17.68
N GLN A 97 -5.53 4.02 18.44
CA GLN A 97 -6.90 3.85 18.95
C GLN A 97 -7.96 3.94 17.84
N ALA A 98 -7.77 4.81 16.85
CA ALA A 98 -8.66 4.90 15.70
C ALA A 98 -8.60 3.61 14.86
N ILE A 99 -7.39 3.12 14.57
CA ILE A 99 -7.17 1.87 13.84
C ILE A 99 -7.76 0.67 14.60
N ARG A 100 -7.54 0.59 15.92
CA ARG A 100 -8.14 -0.47 16.76
C ARG A 100 -9.66 -0.46 16.72
N ARG A 101 -10.29 0.71 16.70
CA ARG A 101 -11.75 0.86 16.58
C ARG A 101 -12.24 0.39 15.22
N GLU A 102 -11.55 0.74 14.15
CA GLU A 102 -11.85 0.32 12.78
C GLU A 102 -11.78 -1.21 12.61
N PHE A 103 -10.82 -1.86 13.30
CA PHE A 103 -10.65 -3.32 13.27
C PHE A 103 -11.33 -4.05 14.44
N GLY A 104 -12.37 -3.47 15.01
CA GLY A 104 -13.17 -4.13 16.05
C GLY A 104 -12.45 -4.32 17.39
N GLY A 105 -11.48 -3.49 17.69
CA GLY A 105 -10.71 -3.53 18.93
C GLY A 105 -9.59 -4.59 18.96
N ALA A 106 -9.36 -5.31 17.87
CA ALA A 106 -8.27 -6.28 17.77
C ALA A 106 -6.90 -5.59 17.87
N ASP A 107 -5.95 -6.24 18.52
CA ASP A 107 -4.56 -5.82 18.48
C ASP A 107 -4.04 -5.98 17.04
N PHE A 108 -3.72 -4.86 16.39
CA PHE A 108 -3.10 -4.91 15.08
C PHE A 108 -1.62 -5.25 15.21
N ARG A 109 -1.15 -5.97 14.22
CA ARG A 109 0.24 -6.39 14.10
C ARG A 109 0.80 -5.84 12.79
N CYS A 110 2.11 -5.86 12.67
CA CYS A 110 2.80 -5.40 11.49
C CYS A 110 3.52 -6.58 10.82
N VAL A 111 3.78 -6.48 9.53
CA VAL A 111 4.66 -7.44 8.86
C VAL A 111 6.04 -7.36 9.49
N LEU A 112 6.68 -8.51 9.68
CA LEU A 112 8.03 -8.60 10.24
C LEU A 112 9.03 -7.79 9.41
N ILE A 113 9.84 -6.98 10.08
CA ILE A 113 11.00 -6.32 9.50
C ILE A 113 12.23 -7.19 9.76
N HIS A 114 12.99 -7.48 8.73
CA HIS A 114 14.27 -8.14 8.81
C HIS A 114 15.31 -7.35 8.00
N ASN A 115 16.50 -7.15 8.56
CA ASN A 115 17.56 -6.34 7.94
C ASN A 115 17.06 -4.96 7.46
N LYS A 116 16.26 -4.27 8.29
CA LYS A 116 15.69 -2.94 8.05
C LYS A 116 14.72 -2.86 6.85
N THR A 117 14.24 -3.99 6.35
CA THR A 117 13.25 -4.04 5.26
C THR A 117 12.13 -5.02 5.59
N CYS A 118 11.02 -4.94 4.85
CA CYS A 118 9.95 -5.92 4.94
C CYS A 118 10.52 -7.32 4.66
N SER A 119 10.27 -8.28 5.54
CA SER A 119 10.75 -9.67 5.41
C SER A 119 10.18 -10.41 4.19
N LEU A 120 9.12 -9.87 3.59
CA LEU A 120 8.50 -10.41 2.38
C LEU A 120 9.14 -9.88 1.08
N LEU A 121 10.20 -9.07 1.18
CA LEU A 121 10.99 -8.67 0.01
C LEU A 121 12.01 -9.74 -0.37
N TYR A 122 12.19 -9.91 -1.67
CA TYR A 122 13.29 -10.68 -2.23
C TYR A 122 13.98 -9.92 -3.36
N THR A 123 15.22 -10.31 -3.65
CA THR A 123 15.99 -9.75 -4.75
C THR A 123 16.08 -10.80 -5.85
N ASN A 124 15.73 -10.43 -7.08
CA ASN A 124 15.86 -11.32 -8.22
C ASN A 124 17.31 -11.36 -8.77
N LYS A 125 17.54 -12.11 -9.84
CA LYS A 125 18.87 -12.26 -10.45
C LYS A 125 19.42 -10.95 -11.06
N GLU A 126 18.56 -9.98 -11.32
CA GLU A 126 18.90 -8.68 -11.91
C GLU A 126 19.10 -7.60 -10.84
N ASP A 127 19.23 -8.00 -9.56
CA ASP A 127 19.34 -7.11 -8.40
C ASP A 127 18.13 -6.15 -8.23
N LEU A 128 16.96 -6.57 -8.72
CA LEU A 128 15.70 -5.86 -8.51
C LEU A 128 14.95 -6.46 -7.32
N LYS A 129 14.28 -5.62 -6.55
CA LYS A 129 13.51 -6.07 -5.38
C LYS A 129 12.03 -6.18 -5.69
N TYR A 130 11.44 -7.30 -5.28
CA TYR A 130 10.02 -7.61 -5.45
C TYR A 130 9.40 -8.09 -4.13
N CYS A 131 8.09 -8.01 -4.06
CA CYS A 131 7.31 -8.55 -2.94
C CYS A 131 6.91 -10.00 -3.23
N ALA A 132 7.28 -10.94 -2.36
CA ALA A 132 6.95 -12.36 -2.50
C ALA A 132 5.43 -12.59 -2.57
N VAL A 133 4.63 -11.87 -1.77
CA VAL A 133 3.16 -11.98 -1.80
C VAL A 133 2.59 -11.50 -3.14
N HIS A 134 3.14 -10.42 -3.70
CA HIS A 134 2.71 -9.93 -5.01
C HIS A 134 3.06 -10.94 -6.12
N THR A 135 4.30 -11.43 -6.12
CA THR A 135 4.76 -12.41 -7.12
C THR A 135 3.97 -13.71 -7.03
N PHE A 136 3.76 -14.22 -5.82
CA PHE A 136 2.92 -15.40 -5.59
C PHE A 136 1.51 -15.21 -6.18
N ALA A 137 0.86 -14.08 -5.90
CA ALA A 137 -0.47 -13.80 -6.42
C ALA A 137 -0.50 -13.80 -7.95
N MET A 138 0.47 -13.17 -8.59
CA MET A 138 0.59 -13.13 -10.05
C MET A 138 0.82 -14.54 -10.63
N ASP A 139 1.71 -15.34 -10.07
CA ASP A 139 2.03 -16.68 -10.53
C ASP A 139 0.84 -17.65 -10.37
N LYS A 140 0.01 -17.43 -9.37
CA LYS A 140 -1.22 -18.22 -9.16
C LYS A 140 -2.43 -17.67 -9.95
N GLY A 141 -2.28 -16.60 -10.73
CA GLY A 141 -3.37 -15.98 -11.47
C GLY A 141 -4.41 -15.30 -10.57
N LEU A 142 -4.04 -14.95 -9.34
CA LEU A 142 -4.89 -14.22 -8.39
C LEU A 142 -4.90 -12.73 -8.73
N VAL A 143 -5.97 -12.05 -8.34
CA VAL A 143 -6.03 -10.59 -8.37
C VAL A 143 -5.19 -10.05 -7.22
N TRP A 144 -3.98 -9.60 -7.52
CA TRP A 144 -3.01 -9.24 -6.49
C TRP A 144 -3.48 -8.06 -5.60
N GLU A 145 -4.30 -7.15 -6.14
CA GLU A 145 -4.89 -6.05 -5.36
C GLU A 145 -5.89 -6.54 -4.30
N GLU A 146 -6.47 -7.70 -4.51
CA GLU A 146 -7.38 -8.33 -3.55
C GLU A 146 -6.66 -9.32 -2.62
N PHE A 147 -5.49 -9.81 -3.04
CA PHE A 147 -4.72 -10.80 -2.28
C PHE A 147 -3.70 -10.18 -1.34
N LYS A 148 -2.96 -9.14 -1.76
CA LYS A 148 -1.93 -8.46 -0.99
C LYS A 148 -2.55 -7.63 0.15
N PHE A 149 -1.74 -7.18 1.10
CA PHE A 149 -2.19 -6.30 2.18
C PHE A 149 -2.72 -4.97 1.64
N ALA A 150 -3.87 -4.54 2.13
CA ALA A 150 -4.52 -3.30 1.71
C ALA A 150 -3.60 -2.09 1.84
N ASP A 151 -2.86 -1.99 2.94
CA ASP A 151 -1.89 -0.92 3.20
C ASP A 151 -0.77 -0.85 2.14
N CYS A 152 -0.37 -2.02 1.60
CA CYS A 152 0.60 -2.08 0.50
C CYS A 152 -0.03 -1.85 -0.88
N VAL A 153 -1.31 -2.21 -1.05
CA VAL A 153 -2.03 -2.07 -2.33
C VAL A 153 -2.38 -0.62 -2.61
N GLN A 154 -2.78 0.11 -1.58
CA GLN A 154 -3.20 1.50 -1.75
C GLN A 154 -2.07 2.43 -2.20
N TYR A 155 -0.79 2.12 -1.89
CA TYR A 155 0.33 2.97 -2.26
C TYR A 155 0.37 3.25 -3.79
N PRO A 156 0.58 4.49 -4.23
CA PRO A 156 0.88 5.72 -3.48
C PRO A 156 -0.36 6.50 -3.03
N LEU A 157 -1.56 5.96 -3.19
CA LEU A 157 -2.78 6.57 -2.68
C LEU A 157 -2.90 6.34 -1.17
N SER A 158 -3.75 7.15 -0.56
CA SER A 158 -4.21 7.01 0.82
C SER A 158 -5.73 7.09 0.84
N PHE A 159 -6.36 6.12 1.48
CA PHE A 159 -7.81 6.07 1.69
C PHE A 159 -8.06 6.14 3.19
N TYR A 160 -8.80 7.14 3.63
CA TYR A 160 -9.11 7.32 5.05
C TYR A 160 -10.48 7.99 5.23
N THR A 161 -10.95 7.99 6.46
CA THR A 161 -12.17 8.69 6.86
C THR A 161 -11.82 9.84 7.80
N THR A 162 -12.31 11.02 7.52
CA THR A 162 -12.14 12.19 8.39
C THR A 162 -12.92 12.04 9.68
N GLY A 163 -12.60 12.86 10.69
CA GLY A 163 -13.31 12.84 11.96
C GLY A 163 -14.81 13.18 11.87
N ASP A 164 -15.24 13.81 10.79
CA ASP A 164 -16.65 14.10 10.47
C ASP A 164 -17.31 13.01 9.58
N GLY A 165 -16.61 11.90 9.32
CA GLY A 165 -17.13 10.73 8.64
C GLY A 165 -17.04 10.75 7.11
N ARG A 166 -16.43 11.77 6.50
CA ARG A 166 -16.25 11.83 5.05
C ARG A 166 -15.10 10.93 4.60
N LYS A 167 -15.32 10.17 3.56
CA LYS A 167 -14.25 9.38 2.92
C LYS A 167 -13.33 10.28 2.11
N VAL A 168 -12.05 9.99 2.12
CA VAL A 168 -11.02 10.74 1.40
C VAL A 168 -10.16 9.80 0.58
N MET A 169 -9.86 10.20 -0.66
CA MET A 169 -8.83 9.61 -1.50
C MET A 169 -7.76 10.67 -1.78
N SER A 170 -6.57 10.47 -1.28
CA SER A 170 -5.44 11.38 -1.42
C SER A 170 -4.19 10.66 -1.93
N ILE A 171 -3.12 11.41 -2.12
CA ILE A 171 -1.77 10.90 -2.34
C ILE A 171 -1.10 10.86 -0.98
N GLN A 172 -0.39 9.79 -0.66
CA GLN A 172 0.38 9.69 0.58
C GLN A 172 1.40 10.83 0.64
N ASP A 173 1.35 11.61 1.70
CA ASP A 173 2.27 12.72 1.95
C ASP A 173 3.23 12.34 3.08
N THR A 174 4.26 11.60 2.74
CA THR A 174 5.34 11.28 3.66
C THR A 174 6.67 11.76 3.06
N PRO A 175 7.53 12.44 3.82
CA PRO A 175 8.75 13.04 3.29
C PRO A 175 9.65 12.09 2.51
N TYR A 176 9.73 10.81 2.90
CA TYR A 176 10.55 9.83 2.19
C TYR A 176 9.98 9.43 0.83
N LEU A 177 8.67 9.57 0.60
CA LEU A 177 8.04 9.22 -0.68
C LEU A 177 8.52 10.12 -1.82
N ASN A 178 8.86 11.36 -1.52
CA ASN A 178 9.39 12.30 -2.50
C ASN A 178 10.76 11.88 -3.06
N HIS A 179 11.43 10.93 -2.40
CA HIS A 179 12.71 10.35 -2.86
C HIS A 179 12.53 9.03 -3.63
N ILE A 180 11.32 8.47 -3.65
CA ILE A 180 11.04 7.25 -4.42
C ILE A 180 10.87 7.65 -5.89
N LYS A 181 11.63 7.04 -6.78
CA LYS A 181 11.72 7.45 -8.19
C LYS A 181 10.37 7.54 -8.91
N CYS A 182 9.46 6.59 -8.68
CA CYS A 182 8.13 6.63 -9.29
C CYS A 182 7.29 7.84 -8.84
N MET A 183 7.65 8.49 -7.73
CA MET A 183 7.00 9.70 -7.22
C MET A 183 7.82 10.96 -7.51
N ALA A 184 9.15 10.86 -7.49
CA ALA A 184 10.07 11.97 -7.76
C ALA A 184 10.22 12.27 -9.27
N GLU A 185 10.21 11.22 -10.08
CA GLU A 185 10.34 11.29 -11.54
C GLU A 185 9.10 10.66 -12.19
N PRO A 186 7.89 11.20 -11.97
CA PRO A 186 6.66 10.55 -12.35
C PRO A 186 6.54 10.43 -13.88
N SER A 187 6.11 9.26 -14.33
CA SER A 187 5.88 8.99 -15.75
C SER A 187 4.68 8.08 -15.94
N GLY A 188 4.20 8.00 -17.17
CA GLY A 188 3.03 7.17 -17.50
C GLY A 188 1.73 7.98 -17.54
N PRO A 189 0.59 7.30 -17.59
CA PRO A 189 -0.71 7.96 -17.54
C PRO A 189 -0.99 8.56 -16.16
N PRO A 190 -1.99 9.44 -16.04
CA PRO A 190 -2.43 9.98 -14.75
C PRO A 190 -2.74 8.89 -13.73
N MET A 191 -2.55 9.19 -12.44
CA MET A 191 -2.72 8.24 -11.35
C MET A 191 -4.06 7.51 -11.37
N TYR A 192 -5.16 8.21 -11.65
CA TYR A 192 -6.46 7.56 -11.71
C TYR A 192 -6.55 6.47 -12.77
N LYS A 193 -5.81 6.59 -13.89
CA LYS A 193 -5.73 5.55 -14.93
C LYS A 193 -4.80 4.41 -14.52
N SER A 194 -3.61 4.74 -14.05
CA SER A 194 -2.59 3.75 -13.65
C SER A 194 -3.03 2.90 -12.46
N LEU A 195 -3.82 3.48 -11.55
CA LEU A 195 -4.26 2.85 -10.31
C LEU A 195 -5.76 2.47 -10.36
N LYS A 196 -6.32 2.30 -11.57
CA LYS A 196 -7.71 1.95 -11.75
C LYS A 196 -8.15 0.80 -10.86
N LYS A 197 -7.44 -0.33 -10.93
CA LYS A 197 -7.83 -1.54 -10.18
C LYS A 197 -7.74 -1.32 -8.67
N THR A 198 -6.73 -0.62 -8.19
CA THR A 198 -6.63 -0.21 -6.79
C THR A 198 -7.84 0.63 -6.37
N ILE A 199 -8.18 1.67 -7.13
CA ILE A 199 -9.34 2.53 -6.82
C ILE A 199 -10.65 1.71 -6.84
N GLU A 200 -10.81 0.83 -7.82
CA GLU A 200 -11.98 -0.06 -7.89
C GLU A 200 -12.07 -1.00 -6.68
N THR A 201 -10.93 -1.49 -6.18
CA THR A 201 -10.88 -2.37 -5.01
C THR A 201 -11.30 -1.64 -3.73
N PHE A 202 -10.87 -0.39 -3.53
CA PHE A 202 -11.19 0.37 -2.31
C PHE A 202 -12.52 1.11 -2.34
N LEU A 203 -12.92 1.63 -3.50
CA LEU A 203 -14.08 2.51 -3.62
C LEU A 203 -15.18 1.99 -4.57
N GLY A 204 -14.91 0.87 -5.25
CA GLY A 204 -15.87 0.25 -6.16
C GLY A 204 -15.81 0.76 -7.60
N LYS A 205 -16.32 -0.07 -8.51
CA LYS A 205 -16.30 0.21 -9.97
C LYS A 205 -17.16 1.41 -10.37
N GLU A 206 -18.28 1.63 -9.70
CA GLU A 206 -19.18 2.74 -10.00
C GLU A 206 -18.51 4.08 -9.63
N PHE A 207 -17.88 4.15 -8.46
CA PHE A 207 -17.09 5.31 -8.09
C PHE A 207 -16.00 5.61 -9.13
N TYR A 208 -15.27 4.58 -9.59
CA TYR A 208 -14.22 4.77 -10.59
C TYR A 208 -14.76 5.34 -11.91
N LYS A 209 -15.93 4.91 -12.38
CA LYS A 209 -16.56 5.45 -13.60
C LYS A 209 -16.85 6.95 -13.45
N GLU A 210 -17.38 7.35 -12.30
CA GLU A 210 -17.67 8.75 -12.01
C GLU A 210 -16.40 9.59 -11.92
N LEU A 211 -15.37 9.07 -11.23
CA LEU A 211 -14.03 9.67 -11.14
C LEU A 211 -13.42 9.91 -12.53
N ALA A 212 -13.42 8.88 -13.38
CA ALA A 212 -12.85 8.96 -14.74
C ALA A 212 -13.60 10.01 -15.60
N THR A 213 -14.92 10.01 -15.53
CA THR A 213 -15.75 11.00 -16.24
C THR A 213 -15.43 12.43 -15.80
N ARG A 214 -15.22 12.63 -14.50
CA ARG A 214 -14.87 13.95 -13.93
C ARG A 214 -13.48 14.39 -14.36
N ALA A 215 -12.50 13.47 -14.30
CA ALA A 215 -11.13 13.75 -14.72
C ALA A 215 -11.05 14.14 -16.21
N GLU A 216 -11.76 13.43 -17.09
CA GLU A 216 -11.78 13.74 -18.53
C GLU A 216 -12.40 15.11 -18.85
N LYS A 217 -13.40 15.52 -18.08
CA LYS A 217 -13.98 16.88 -18.22
C LYS A 217 -13.03 17.98 -17.75
N ALA A 218 -12.22 17.70 -16.73
CA ALA A 218 -11.23 18.66 -16.23
C ALA A 218 -10.07 18.89 -17.23
N HIS A 219 -9.71 17.86 -18.02
CA HIS A 219 -8.67 17.97 -19.06
C HIS A 219 -9.11 18.72 -20.33
N LYS A 220 -10.42 18.95 -20.53
CA LYS A 220 -10.94 19.64 -21.72
C LYS A 220 -11.13 21.15 -21.54
N LYS A 221 -10.85 21.64 -20.34
CA LYS A 221 -10.86 23.07 -20.00
C LYS A 221 -9.46 23.60 -19.91
#